data_8a8c23a421b4a77b98a0d87c820550c4
#
_entry.id   8a8c23a421b4a77b98a0d87c820550c4
#
_cell.length_a   1.000
_cell.length_b   1.000
_cell.length_c   1.000
_cell.angle_alpha   90.00
_cell.angle_beta   90.00
_cell.angle_gamma   90.00
#
_symmetry.space_group_name_H-M   'P 1'
#
loop_
_entity.id
_entity.type
_entity.pdbx_description
1 polymer ?
#
loop_
_entity_poly.entity_id
_entity_poly.type
_entity_poly.pdbx_seq_one_letter_code
_entity_poly.pdbx_strand_id
1 'polypeptide(L)'
;PARHGVNLIGMTASYYNGENDARELVRLLTGAGYAVRCVFGCDMSPEDIDALAQAELNIVVHDELGLAAAKYIEQRCGTPYIAPLPPYGRAGTRRWLGEIFAALPPAHGEAAMAEIEEAERRDFLRINDLKNTWGELRFDTALIRAPRSAAWGLAEALRTEWADVRHLAVAAQMRDAAAVQIADERLTETDTVRAQE
;
A
#
# COMPACT_ATOMS: atom_id res chain seq x y z
N PRO A 1 -7.22 15.41 22.51
CA PRO A 1 -5.88 15.55 21.97
C PRO A 1 -5.93 15.98 20.50
N ALA A 2 -5.03 16.89 20.12
CA ALA A 2 -4.91 17.29 18.72
C ALA A 2 -4.57 16.04 17.89
N ARG A 3 -5.31 15.83 16.78
CA ARG A 3 -5.01 14.73 15.87
C ARG A 3 -3.81 15.10 15.00
N HIS A 4 -2.83 14.22 14.89
CA HIS A 4 -1.72 14.39 13.98
C HIS A 4 -2.21 14.50 12.55
N GLY A 5 -1.75 15.54 11.83
CA GLY A 5 -2.10 15.76 10.42
C GLY A 5 -1.21 14.91 9.53
N VAL A 6 -1.81 14.20 8.57
CA VAL A 6 -1.06 13.43 7.57
C VAL A 6 -1.59 13.69 6.17
N ASN A 7 -0.73 13.56 5.15
CA ASN A 7 -1.13 13.56 3.75
C ASN A 7 -0.93 12.16 3.16
N LEU A 8 -1.83 11.77 2.25
CA LEU A 8 -1.63 10.65 1.32
C LEU A 8 -1.15 11.20 -0.02
N ILE A 9 -0.01 10.74 -0.51
CA ILE A 9 0.63 11.24 -1.74
C ILE A 9 0.83 10.10 -2.74
N GLY A 10 0.56 10.39 -4.02
CA GLY A 10 0.73 9.40 -5.09
C GLY A 10 -0.45 8.47 -5.26
N MET A 11 -1.65 8.90 -4.85
CA MET A 11 -2.90 8.28 -5.26
C MET A 11 -3.27 8.72 -6.67
N THR A 12 -4.11 7.94 -7.36
CA THR A 12 -4.68 8.32 -8.65
C THR A 12 -5.98 7.57 -8.91
N ALA A 13 -6.97 8.30 -9.44
CA ALA A 13 -8.23 7.71 -9.92
C ALA A 13 -8.03 6.83 -11.17
N SER A 14 -6.90 6.96 -11.87
CA SER A 14 -6.59 6.18 -13.07
C SER A 14 -6.19 4.73 -12.79
N TYR A 15 -5.80 4.40 -11.56
CA TYR A 15 -5.57 3.01 -11.17
C TYR A 15 -6.90 2.30 -10.92
N TYR A 16 -6.92 0.99 -11.20
CA TYR A 16 -8.10 0.18 -10.91
C TYR A 16 -8.49 0.35 -9.44
N ASN A 17 -9.76 0.73 -9.22
CA ASN A 17 -10.35 0.97 -7.90
C ASN A 17 -9.72 2.13 -7.09
N GLY A 18 -8.88 2.98 -7.67
CA GLY A 18 -8.05 3.97 -6.97
C GLY A 18 -8.82 4.93 -6.05
N GLU A 19 -10.05 5.33 -6.42
CA GLU A 19 -10.88 6.17 -5.53
C GLU A 19 -11.37 5.42 -4.28
N ASN A 20 -11.75 4.15 -4.40
CA ASN A 20 -12.17 3.35 -3.25
C ASN A 20 -10.97 3.00 -2.36
N ASP A 21 -9.82 2.74 -2.96
CA ASP A 21 -8.57 2.52 -2.22
C ASP A 21 -8.21 3.77 -1.42
N ALA A 22 -8.30 4.96 -2.02
CA ALA A 22 -8.08 6.22 -1.32
C ALA A 22 -9.04 6.39 -0.12
N ARG A 23 -10.34 6.12 -0.32
CA ARG A 23 -11.34 6.19 0.77
C ARG A 23 -11.03 5.21 1.90
N GLU A 24 -10.61 3.99 1.57
CA GLU A 24 -10.27 2.98 2.58
C GLU A 24 -9.01 3.38 3.36
N LEU A 25 -7.96 3.89 2.70
CA LEU A 25 -6.78 4.39 3.39
C LEU A 25 -7.09 5.56 4.31
N VAL A 26 -7.95 6.49 3.87
CA VAL A 26 -8.45 7.59 4.72
C VAL A 26 -9.22 7.05 5.92
N ARG A 27 -10.09 6.04 5.72
CA ARG A 27 -10.83 5.39 6.81
C ARG A 27 -9.90 4.77 7.85
N LEU A 28 -8.91 4.02 7.42
CA LEU A 28 -7.92 3.36 8.30
C LEU A 28 -7.12 4.39 9.11
N LEU A 29 -6.60 5.42 8.46
CA LEU A 29 -5.83 6.47 9.13
C LEU A 29 -6.70 7.28 10.11
N THR A 30 -7.93 7.59 9.73
CA THR A 30 -8.87 8.30 10.61
C THR A 30 -9.24 7.45 11.82
N GLY A 31 -9.45 6.14 11.64
CA GLY A 31 -9.68 5.18 12.73
C GLY A 31 -8.50 5.11 13.70
N ALA A 32 -7.27 5.17 13.20
CA ALA A 32 -6.07 5.25 14.03
C ALA A 32 -5.89 6.59 14.75
N GLY A 33 -6.69 7.61 14.44
CA GLY A 33 -6.69 8.91 15.10
C GLY A 33 -5.92 10.00 14.36
N TYR A 34 -5.53 9.77 13.10
CA TYR A 34 -4.96 10.83 12.27
C TYR A 34 -6.04 11.74 11.65
N ALA A 35 -5.64 12.95 11.30
CA ALA A 35 -6.40 13.86 10.46
C ALA A 35 -5.77 13.87 9.05
N VAL A 36 -6.38 13.20 8.09
CA VAL A 36 -5.94 13.26 6.70
C VAL A 36 -6.25 14.65 6.15
N ARG A 37 -5.21 15.40 5.77
CA ARG A 37 -5.31 16.79 5.30
C ARG A 37 -5.52 16.87 3.80
N CYS A 38 -4.83 16.00 3.07
CA CYS A 38 -4.90 15.97 1.61
C CYS A 38 -4.70 14.54 1.09
N VAL A 39 -5.42 14.18 0.04
CA VAL A 39 -5.18 12.99 -0.78
C VAL A 39 -4.66 13.44 -2.14
N PHE A 40 -3.34 13.63 -2.23
CA PHE A 40 -2.69 14.20 -3.40
C PHE A 40 -2.71 13.23 -4.59
N GLY A 41 -3.36 13.66 -5.66
CA GLY A 41 -3.52 12.90 -6.90
C GLY A 41 -4.89 12.25 -7.08
N CYS A 42 -5.80 12.39 -6.11
CA CYS A 42 -7.15 11.86 -6.18
C CYS A 42 -8.12 12.83 -5.49
N ASP A 43 -9.09 13.34 -6.25
CA ASP A 43 -10.18 14.21 -5.76
C ASP A 43 -9.70 15.43 -4.96
N MET A 44 -8.80 16.22 -5.58
CA MET A 44 -8.20 17.40 -4.94
C MET A 44 -8.92 18.70 -5.33
N SER A 45 -9.08 19.56 -4.33
CA SER A 45 -9.43 20.97 -4.50
C SER A 45 -8.20 21.89 -4.35
N PRO A 46 -8.26 23.16 -4.79
CA PRO A 46 -7.19 24.12 -4.52
C PRO A 46 -6.90 24.32 -3.03
N GLU A 47 -7.91 24.23 -2.18
CA GLU A 47 -7.81 24.36 -0.72
C GLU A 47 -7.00 23.22 -0.09
N ASP A 48 -7.05 22.03 -0.70
CA ASP A 48 -6.27 20.86 -0.24
C ASP A 48 -4.77 21.07 -0.46
N ILE A 49 -4.38 21.87 -1.47
CA ILE A 49 -2.98 22.23 -1.70
C ILE A 49 -2.43 23.08 -0.56
N ASP A 50 -3.24 24.02 -0.06
CA ASP A 50 -2.86 24.84 1.10
C ASP A 50 -2.80 24.02 2.39
N ALA A 51 -3.61 22.95 2.48
CA ALA A 51 -3.62 22.03 3.62
C ALA A 51 -2.39 21.10 3.66
N LEU A 52 -1.70 20.88 2.53
CA LEU A 52 -0.48 20.04 2.48
C LEU A 52 0.58 20.45 3.51
N ALA A 53 0.79 21.77 3.69
CA ALA A 53 1.78 22.30 4.62
C ALA A 53 1.39 22.12 6.11
N GLN A 54 0.15 21.72 6.40
CA GLN A 54 -0.36 21.54 7.77
C GLN A 54 -0.17 20.11 8.27
N ALA A 55 0.35 19.21 7.47
CA ALA A 55 0.62 17.85 7.86
C ALA A 55 1.98 17.72 8.55
N GLU A 56 2.08 16.76 9.46
CA GLU A 56 3.29 16.38 10.17
C GLU A 56 4.04 15.25 9.46
N LEU A 57 3.34 14.49 8.61
CA LEU A 57 3.90 13.38 7.84
C LEU A 57 3.24 13.25 6.47
N ASN A 58 4.04 13.06 5.44
CA ASN A 58 3.60 12.67 4.12
C ASN A 58 3.74 11.15 3.94
N ILE A 59 2.67 10.47 3.59
CA ILE A 59 2.63 9.02 3.35
C ILE A 59 2.52 8.81 1.84
N VAL A 60 3.59 8.33 1.22
CA VAL A 60 3.62 8.03 -0.21
C VAL A 60 3.05 6.63 -0.43
N VAL A 61 1.94 6.52 -1.14
CA VAL A 61 1.27 5.24 -1.41
C VAL A 61 1.89 4.57 -2.64
N HIS A 62 1.89 5.27 -3.78
CA HIS A 62 2.55 4.81 -5.00
C HIS A 62 3.79 5.65 -5.25
N ASP A 63 4.96 5.09 -4.99
CA ASP A 63 6.22 5.81 -5.03
C ASP A 63 6.58 6.32 -6.44
N GLU A 64 6.24 5.59 -7.50
CA GLU A 64 6.40 6.02 -8.88
C GLU A 64 5.57 7.27 -9.24
N LEU A 65 4.48 7.53 -8.50
CA LEU A 65 3.61 8.68 -8.69
C LEU A 65 3.89 9.82 -7.71
N GLY A 66 4.20 9.47 -6.45
CA GLY A 66 4.20 10.41 -5.34
C GLY A 66 5.57 10.83 -4.83
N LEU A 67 6.63 10.05 -5.07
CA LEU A 67 7.92 10.28 -4.42
C LEU A 67 8.55 11.63 -4.77
N ALA A 68 8.42 12.07 -6.02
CA ALA A 68 8.94 13.38 -6.45
C ALA A 68 8.22 14.53 -5.76
N ALA A 69 6.88 14.44 -5.65
CA ALA A 69 6.06 15.43 -4.96
C ALA A 69 6.38 15.45 -3.45
N ALA A 70 6.50 14.29 -2.81
CA ALA A 70 6.83 14.19 -1.38
C ALA A 70 8.18 14.82 -1.06
N LYS A 71 9.22 14.57 -1.86
CA LYS A 71 10.54 15.20 -1.73
C LYS A 71 10.47 16.72 -1.91
N TYR A 72 9.68 17.19 -2.85
CA TYR A 72 9.49 18.63 -3.07
C TYR A 72 8.80 19.29 -1.87
N ILE A 73 7.75 18.66 -1.32
CA ILE A 73 7.03 19.15 -0.15
C ILE A 73 7.96 19.18 1.07
N GLU A 74 8.75 18.14 1.30
CA GLU A 74 9.73 18.10 2.38
C GLU A 74 10.73 19.26 2.26
N GLN A 75 11.28 19.51 1.08
CA GLN A 75 12.21 20.62 0.84
C GLN A 75 11.58 22.00 1.05
N ARG A 76 10.29 22.16 0.71
CA ARG A 76 9.60 23.46 0.77
C ARG A 76 8.94 23.75 2.10
N CYS A 77 8.38 22.73 2.74
CA CYS A 77 7.55 22.84 3.94
C CYS A 77 8.21 22.21 5.18
N GLY A 78 9.27 21.42 4.99
CA GLY A 78 9.91 20.70 6.09
C GLY A 78 9.14 19.44 6.55
N THR A 79 8.02 19.11 5.91
CA THR A 79 7.21 17.95 6.28
C THR A 79 7.87 16.66 5.81
N PRO A 80 8.31 15.76 6.71
CA PRO A 80 8.97 14.52 6.35
C PRO A 80 8.05 13.59 5.59
N TYR A 81 8.61 12.61 4.87
CA TYR A 81 7.83 11.59 4.20
C TYR A 81 8.34 10.18 4.49
N ILE A 82 7.43 9.21 4.37
CA ILE A 82 7.72 7.78 4.28
C ILE A 82 7.07 7.22 3.01
N ALA A 83 7.61 6.12 2.52
CA ALA A 83 7.10 5.46 1.32
C ALA A 83 7.01 3.94 1.55
N PRO A 84 6.12 3.47 2.43
CA PRO A 84 5.89 2.05 2.65
C PRO A 84 5.30 1.40 1.41
N LEU A 85 5.42 0.08 1.26
CA LEU A 85 4.69 -0.64 0.19
C LEU A 85 3.18 -0.45 0.37
N PRO A 86 2.40 -0.29 -0.72
CA PRO A 86 0.95 -0.20 -0.63
C PRO A 86 0.34 -1.39 0.12
N PRO A 87 -0.73 -1.16 0.89
CA PRO A 87 -1.32 -2.15 1.78
C PRO A 87 -2.27 -3.09 1.04
N TYR A 88 -1.74 -4.05 0.31
CA TYR A 88 -2.54 -5.13 -0.26
C TYR A 88 -2.65 -6.29 0.74
N GLY A 89 -3.87 -6.79 0.92
CA GLY A 89 -4.15 -7.84 1.89
C GLY A 89 -4.02 -7.38 3.34
N ARG A 90 -4.28 -8.29 4.27
CA ARG A 90 -4.27 -7.99 5.72
C ARG A 90 -2.86 -7.81 6.26
N ALA A 91 -1.94 -8.70 5.87
CA ALA A 91 -0.54 -8.60 6.28
C ALA A 91 0.09 -7.30 5.76
N GLY A 92 -0.16 -6.94 4.49
CA GLY A 92 0.27 -5.67 3.91
C GLY A 92 -0.31 -4.46 4.63
N THR A 93 -1.60 -4.49 5.01
CA THR A 93 -2.25 -3.41 5.76
C THR A 93 -1.64 -3.26 7.16
N ARG A 94 -1.41 -4.37 7.87
CA ARG A 94 -0.78 -4.36 9.19
C ARG A 94 0.64 -3.79 9.13
N ARG A 95 1.43 -4.23 8.15
CA ARG A 95 2.78 -3.71 7.93
C ARG A 95 2.76 -2.22 7.63
N TRP A 96 1.90 -1.78 6.70
CA TRP A 96 1.77 -0.40 6.27
C TRP A 96 1.43 0.54 7.45
N LEU A 97 0.42 0.19 8.24
CA LEU A 97 0.08 0.95 9.45
C LEU A 97 1.21 0.92 10.48
N GLY A 98 1.88 -0.21 10.66
CA GLY A 98 3.03 -0.33 11.58
C GLY A 98 4.17 0.62 11.22
N GLU A 99 4.52 0.74 9.94
CA GLU A 99 5.53 1.69 9.47
C GLU A 99 5.11 3.15 9.69
N ILE A 100 3.82 3.47 9.48
CA ILE A 100 3.29 4.81 9.77
C ILE A 100 3.32 5.11 11.27
N PHE A 101 2.89 4.16 12.11
CA PHE A 101 2.88 4.32 13.56
C PHE A 101 4.27 4.47 14.15
N ALA A 102 5.27 3.82 13.56
CA ALA A 102 6.66 4.00 13.94
C ALA A 102 7.21 5.39 13.57
N ALA A 103 6.76 5.96 12.44
CA ALA A 103 7.18 7.29 11.99
C ALA A 103 6.45 8.42 12.73
N LEU A 104 5.16 8.24 13.03
CA LEU A 104 4.31 9.21 13.72
C LEU A 104 3.29 8.44 14.59
N PRO A 105 3.54 8.28 15.90
CA PRO A 105 2.67 7.50 16.78
C PRO A 105 1.22 8.04 16.83
N PRO A 106 0.20 7.20 16.55
CA PRO A 106 -1.19 7.63 16.51
C PRO A 106 -1.84 7.67 17.90
N ALA A 107 -2.97 8.38 18.01
CA ALA A 107 -3.75 8.42 19.24
C ALA A 107 -4.45 7.09 19.58
N HIS A 108 -4.81 6.30 18.57
CA HIS A 108 -5.63 5.08 18.70
C HIS A 108 -5.01 3.86 17.96
N GLY A 109 -3.69 3.74 17.97
CA GLY A 109 -2.97 2.70 17.21
C GLY A 109 -3.33 1.27 17.63
N GLU A 110 -3.45 1.01 18.93
CA GLU A 110 -3.85 -0.30 19.45
C GLU A 110 -5.27 -0.68 19.01
N ALA A 111 -6.22 0.26 19.04
CA ALA A 111 -7.58 0.02 18.60
C ALA A 111 -7.65 -0.25 17.10
N ALA A 112 -6.88 0.47 16.29
CA ALA A 112 -6.80 0.25 14.85
C ALA A 112 -6.21 -1.13 14.51
N MET A 113 -5.17 -1.57 15.22
CA MET A 113 -4.61 -2.91 15.04
C MET A 113 -5.59 -4.00 15.48
N ALA A 114 -6.30 -3.80 16.59
CA ALA A 114 -7.33 -4.74 17.06
C ALA A 114 -8.49 -4.87 16.05
N GLU A 115 -8.88 -3.80 15.36
CA GLU A 115 -9.89 -3.85 14.29
C GLU A 115 -9.44 -4.76 13.13
N ILE A 116 -8.17 -4.67 12.74
CA ILE A 116 -7.60 -5.55 11.69
C ILE A 116 -7.62 -7.01 12.15
N GLU A 117 -7.21 -7.28 13.38
CA GLU A 117 -7.22 -8.64 13.94
C GLU A 117 -8.63 -9.21 14.04
N GLU A 118 -9.63 -8.39 14.39
CA GLU A 118 -11.01 -8.81 14.41
C GLU A 118 -11.55 -9.10 13.00
N ALA A 119 -11.20 -8.26 12.02
CA ALA A 119 -11.52 -8.50 10.61
C ALA A 119 -10.87 -9.81 10.13
N GLU A 120 -9.62 -10.07 10.49
CA GLU A 120 -8.94 -11.34 10.18
C GLU A 120 -9.66 -12.55 10.75
N ARG A 121 -10.08 -12.50 12.01
CA ARG A 121 -10.83 -13.60 12.66
C ARG A 121 -12.18 -13.85 11.97
N ARG A 122 -12.92 -12.78 11.68
CA ARG A 122 -14.20 -12.86 11.01
C ARG A 122 -14.10 -13.45 9.61
N ASP A 123 -13.09 -13.01 8.85
CA ASP A 123 -12.90 -13.41 7.47
C ASP A 123 -12.21 -14.77 7.35
N PHE A 124 -11.46 -15.19 8.36
CA PHE A 124 -10.79 -16.48 8.39
C PHE A 124 -11.78 -17.64 8.18
N LEU A 125 -12.91 -17.63 8.86
CA LEU A 125 -13.92 -18.67 8.71
C LEU A 125 -14.50 -18.69 7.30
N ARG A 126 -14.81 -17.52 6.72
CA ARG A 126 -15.33 -17.39 5.36
C ARG A 126 -14.33 -17.88 4.31
N ILE A 127 -13.08 -17.49 4.45
CA ILE A 127 -12.00 -17.91 3.54
C ILE A 127 -11.78 -19.42 3.68
N ASN A 128 -11.83 -19.97 4.88
CA ASN A 128 -11.65 -21.38 5.12
C ASN A 128 -12.80 -22.21 4.52
N ASP A 129 -14.02 -21.74 4.61
CA ASP A 129 -15.17 -22.36 3.96
C ASP A 129 -15.05 -22.36 2.44
N LEU A 130 -14.58 -21.24 1.85
CA LEU A 130 -14.31 -21.17 0.42
C LEU A 130 -13.19 -22.15 0.02
N LYS A 131 -12.10 -22.22 0.76
CA LYS A 131 -11.00 -23.16 0.52
C LYS A 131 -11.45 -24.61 0.63
N ASN A 132 -12.29 -24.93 1.60
CA ASN A 132 -12.85 -26.28 1.78
C ASN A 132 -13.80 -26.68 0.65
N THR A 133 -14.52 -25.71 0.08
CA THR A 133 -15.52 -25.96 -0.99
C THR A 133 -14.88 -25.99 -2.38
N TRP A 134 -13.96 -25.07 -2.66
CA TRP A 134 -13.38 -24.84 -3.98
C TRP A 134 -11.91 -25.27 -4.10
N GLY A 135 -11.28 -25.65 -2.98
CA GLY A 135 -9.85 -25.92 -2.89
C GLY A 135 -9.02 -24.65 -2.68
N GLU A 136 -7.76 -24.84 -2.37
CA GLU A 136 -6.81 -23.73 -2.30
C GLU A 136 -6.45 -23.24 -3.69
N LEU A 137 -6.30 -21.91 -3.83
CA LEU A 137 -5.74 -21.33 -5.03
C LEU A 137 -4.25 -21.67 -5.11
N ARG A 138 -3.93 -22.60 -5.98
CA ARG A 138 -2.54 -23.04 -6.22
C ARG A 138 -2.14 -22.73 -7.65
N PHE A 139 -0.96 -22.16 -7.77
CA PHE A 139 -0.36 -21.87 -9.07
C PHE A 139 1.07 -22.41 -9.11
N ASP A 140 1.43 -23.14 -10.17
CA ASP A 140 2.82 -23.51 -10.38
C ASP A 140 3.67 -22.29 -10.65
N THR A 141 3.18 -21.38 -11.47
CA THR A 141 3.84 -20.12 -11.79
C THR A 141 2.82 -18.99 -11.84
N ALA A 142 3.17 -17.85 -11.24
CA ALA A 142 2.43 -16.62 -11.37
C ALA A 142 3.37 -15.50 -11.85
N LEU A 143 2.89 -14.67 -12.77
CA LEU A 143 3.59 -13.47 -13.24
C LEU A 143 2.76 -12.23 -12.88
N ILE A 144 3.38 -11.30 -12.17
CA ILE A 144 2.79 -9.98 -11.90
C ILE A 144 3.50 -8.95 -12.78
N ARG A 145 2.72 -8.27 -13.63
CA ARG A 145 3.16 -7.11 -14.39
C ARG A 145 2.26 -5.93 -14.05
N ALA A 146 2.79 -4.97 -13.31
CA ALA A 146 2.06 -3.79 -12.84
C ALA A 146 3.04 -2.64 -12.59
N PRO A 147 2.55 -1.39 -12.34
CA PRO A 147 3.38 -0.32 -11.81
C PRO A 147 4.14 -0.79 -10.56
N ARG A 148 5.34 -0.24 -10.35
CA ARG A 148 6.32 -0.74 -9.37
C ARG A 148 5.76 -1.03 -8.00
N SER A 149 5.14 -0.03 -7.36
CA SER A 149 4.62 -0.18 -6.00
C SER A 149 3.48 -1.20 -5.92
N ALA A 150 2.55 -1.17 -6.90
CA ALA A 150 1.44 -2.11 -6.98
C ALA A 150 1.96 -3.54 -7.21
N ALA A 151 2.93 -3.73 -8.11
CA ALA A 151 3.49 -5.05 -8.39
C ALA A 151 4.08 -5.71 -7.12
N TRP A 152 4.86 -4.96 -6.36
CA TRP A 152 5.47 -5.48 -5.13
C TRP A 152 4.47 -5.68 -3.99
N GLY A 153 3.49 -4.78 -3.83
CA GLY A 153 2.43 -4.96 -2.85
C GLY A 153 1.53 -6.17 -3.16
N LEU A 154 1.17 -6.35 -4.43
CA LEU A 154 0.42 -7.54 -4.88
C LEU A 154 1.23 -8.83 -4.72
N ALA A 155 2.54 -8.79 -4.99
CA ALA A 155 3.42 -9.94 -4.80
C ALA A 155 3.48 -10.36 -3.33
N GLU A 156 3.59 -9.40 -2.41
CA GLU A 156 3.53 -9.64 -0.97
C GLU A 156 2.21 -10.34 -0.59
N ALA A 157 1.07 -9.75 -0.98
CA ALA A 157 -0.25 -10.30 -0.64
C ALA A 157 -0.48 -11.70 -1.25
N LEU A 158 -0.07 -11.90 -2.51
CA LEU A 158 -0.19 -13.19 -3.17
C LEU A 158 0.62 -14.27 -2.44
N ARG A 159 1.86 -13.95 -2.05
CA ARG A 159 2.77 -14.88 -1.38
C ARG A 159 2.36 -15.17 0.07
N THR A 160 1.81 -14.20 0.77
CA THR A 160 1.55 -14.32 2.22
C THR A 160 0.15 -14.84 2.56
N GLU A 161 -0.85 -14.52 1.73
CA GLU A 161 -2.26 -14.77 2.12
C GLU A 161 -3.15 -15.32 1.02
N TRP A 162 -2.98 -14.87 -0.25
CA TRP A 162 -4.04 -15.08 -1.23
C TRP A 162 -3.94 -16.42 -1.95
N ALA A 163 -2.71 -16.91 -2.19
CA ALA A 163 -2.52 -18.14 -2.92
C ALA A 163 -1.25 -18.89 -2.52
N ASP A 164 -1.23 -20.19 -2.81
CA ASP A 164 -0.02 -21.01 -2.80
C ASP A 164 0.63 -20.92 -4.18
N VAL A 165 1.72 -20.17 -4.29
CA VAL A 165 2.45 -19.96 -5.56
C VAL A 165 3.83 -20.59 -5.44
N ARG A 166 4.11 -21.59 -6.27
CA ARG A 166 5.42 -22.28 -6.26
C ARG A 166 6.52 -21.37 -6.81
N HIS A 167 6.26 -20.69 -7.91
CA HIS A 167 7.20 -19.77 -8.55
C HIS A 167 6.50 -18.44 -8.85
N LEU A 168 7.01 -17.34 -8.29
CA LEU A 168 6.46 -16.01 -8.48
C LEU A 168 7.47 -15.12 -9.19
N ALA A 169 7.13 -14.69 -10.41
CA ALA A 169 7.88 -13.71 -11.17
C ALA A 169 7.24 -12.33 -11.08
N VAL A 170 8.05 -11.28 -10.95
CA VAL A 170 7.60 -9.90 -10.91
C VAL A 170 8.31 -9.09 -11.99
N ALA A 171 7.53 -8.55 -12.92
CA ALA A 171 7.97 -7.66 -13.98
C ALA A 171 7.70 -6.20 -13.59
N ALA A 172 8.59 -5.61 -12.79
CA ALA A 172 8.54 -4.21 -12.37
C ALA A 172 9.94 -3.70 -12.08
N GLN A 173 10.12 -2.38 -12.11
CA GLN A 173 11.36 -1.76 -11.69
C GLN A 173 11.61 -2.08 -10.20
N MET A 174 12.87 -2.36 -9.86
CA MET A 174 13.24 -2.61 -8.47
C MET A 174 13.04 -1.37 -7.61
N ARG A 175 12.52 -1.59 -6.40
CA ARG A 175 12.40 -0.55 -5.39
C ARG A 175 13.68 -0.43 -4.56
N ASP A 176 14.09 -1.49 -3.89
CA ASP A 176 15.29 -1.60 -3.08
C ASP A 176 15.75 -3.05 -2.94
N ALA A 177 16.99 -3.28 -2.52
CA ALA A 177 17.54 -4.61 -2.30
C ALA A 177 16.76 -5.46 -1.27
N ALA A 178 16.07 -4.83 -0.30
CA ALA A 178 15.27 -5.52 0.71
C ALA A 178 13.97 -6.12 0.15
N ALA A 179 13.40 -5.57 -0.94
CA ALA A 179 12.25 -6.14 -1.63
C ALA A 179 12.55 -7.46 -2.36
N VAL A 180 13.81 -7.87 -2.34
CA VAL A 180 14.40 -9.00 -3.05
C VAL A 180 13.83 -10.35 -2.65
N GLN A 181 13.27 -10.49 -1.45
CA GLN A 181 12.85 -11.79 -0.90
C GLN A 181 11.40 -12.19 -1.25
N ILE A 182 10.63 -11.33 -1.87
CA ILE A 182 9.21 -11.57 -2.13
C ILE A 182 9.00 -12.44 -3.38
N ALA A 183 9.81 -12.23 -4.43
CA ALA A 183 9.67 -12.92 -5.71
C ALA A 183 10.84 -13.87 -5.97
N ASP A 184 10.56 -14.99 -6.61
CA ASP A 184 11.59 -15.96 -7.03
C ASP A 184 12.36 -15.45 -8.25
N GLU A 185 11.69 -14.73 -9.13
CA GLU A 185 12.27 -14.18 -10.36
C GLU A 185 11.84 -12.73 -10.59
N ARG A 186 12.74 -11.93 -11.15
CA ARG A 186 12.53 -10.55 -11.54
C ARG A 186 12.81 -10.42 -13.00
N LEU A 187 11.81 -9.93 -13.71
CA LEU A 187 11.90 -9.70 -15.14
C LEU A 187 12.08 -8.21 -15.40
N THR A 188 13.04 -7.88 -16.23
CA THR A 188 13.18 -6.51 -16.77
C THR A 188 12.16 -6.31 -17.89
N GLU A 189 11.92 -5.06 -18.30
CA GLU A 189 11.06 -4.78 -19.46
C GLU A 189 11.56 -5.49 -20.74
N THR A 190 12.86 -5.65 -20.88
CA THR A 190 13.49 -6.34 -22.02
C THR A 190 13.20 -7.84 -22.01
N ASP A 191 13.14 -8.46 -20.83
CA ASP A 191 12.85 -9.89 -20.70
C ASP A 191 11.39 -10.21 -21.02
N THR A 192 10.47 -9.29 -20.66
CA THR A 192 9.03 -9.44 -20.94
C THR A 192 8.71 -9.32 -22.43
N VAL A 193 9.47 -8.56 -23.21
CA VAL A 193 9.30 -8.47 -24.66
C VAL A 193 9.76 -9.75 -25.34
N ARG A 194 10.88 -10.34 -24.90
CA ARG A 194 11.40 -11.60 -25.47
C ARG A 194 10.52 -12.82 -25.17
N ALA A 195 9.75 -12.81 -24.10
CA ALA A 195 8.82 -13.89 -23.75
C ALA A 195 7.51 -13.87 -24.56
N GLN A 196 7.29 -12.83 -25.39
CA GLN A 196 6.12 -12.67 -26.27
C GLN A 196 6.43 -12.98 -27.74
N GLU A 197 7.70 -13.20 -28.10
CA GLU A 197 8.18 -13.68 -29.41
C GLU A 197 8.32 -15.22 -29.39
#